data_84120f8553d683117952fe00073780c2
#
_entry.id   84120f8553d683117952fe00073780c2
#
_cell.length_a   1.000
_cell.length_b   1.000
_cell.length_c   1.000
_cell.angle_alpha   90.00
_cell.angle_beta   90.00
_cell.angle_gamma   90.00
#
_symmetry.space_group_name_H-M   'P 1'
#
loop_
_entity.id
_entity.type
_entity.pdbx_description
1 polymer ?
#
loop_
_entity_poly.entity_id
_entity_poly.type
_entity_poly.pdbx_seq_one_letter_code
_entity_poly.pdbx_strand_id
1 'polypeptide(L)'
;MGEALNGLKRSIMCGEARESHIGQKVTVMGWVQRNRNLGGLQFLDLRDREGILQIVFKDTLSEEILAKAKQIRPEYCIAVTGEIAKRESINNNIPTGMVELIAEGVKILSESETPPIYIKEDLDAAESIRLKYRYLDLRRPDMQKIFAIRSKTTKAIRDYLEENNFLDIE
;
A
#
# COMPACT_ATOMS: atom_id res chain seq x y z
N MET A 1 -9.27 -18.57 0.07
CA MET A 1 -7.94 -19.06 0.54
C MET A 1 -6.87 -18.36 -0.29
N GLY A 2 -5.85 -17.74 0.35
CA GLY A 2 -4.84 -16.95 -0.35
C GLY A 2 -3.95 -17.77 -1.29
N GLU A 3 -3.47 -17.11 -2.35
CA GLU A 3 -2.55 -17.71 -3.32
C GLU A 3 -1.11 -17.67 -2.80
N ALA A 4 -0.35 -18.74 -3.04
CA ALA A 4 1.06 -18.80 -2.67
C ALA A 4 1.91 -17.87 -3.57
N LEU A 5 2.94 -17.26 -2.98
CA LEU A 5 3.86 -16.36 -3.70
C LEU A 5 4.67 -17.11 -4.78
N ASN A 6 5.02 -18.39 -4.56
CA ASN A 6 5.78 -19.21 -5.50
C ASN A 6 7.07 -18.52 -6.00
N GLY A 7 7.83 -17.93 -5.09
CA GLY A 7 9.06 -17.22 -5.40
C GLY A 7 8.90 -15.77 -5.88
N LEU A 8 7.68 -15.27 -6.06
CA LEU A 8 7.43 -13.87 -6.40
C LEU A 8 7.94 -12.96 -5.27
N LYS A 9 8.78 -11.97 -5.61
CA LYS A 9 9.34 -11.00 -4.67
C LYS A 9 8.91 -9.60 -5.06
N ARG A 10 8.65 -8.75 -4.05
CA ARG A 10 8.47 -7.32 -4.27
C ARG A 10 9.76 -6.72 -4.83
N SER A 11 9.66 -5.88 -5.86
CA SER A 11 10.80 -5.15 -6.43
C SER A 11 10.91 -3.72 -5.92
N ILE A 12 9.77 -3.05 -5.71
CA ILE A 12 9.70 -1.69 -5.13
C ILE A 12 8.51 -1.58 -4.19
N MET A 13 8.54 -0.59 -3.30
CA MET A 13 7.37 -0.23 -2.50
C MET A 13 6.41 0.62 -3.33
N CYS A 14 5.10 0.55 -3.02
CA CYS A 14 4.08 1.33 -3.73
C CYS A 14 4.39 2.84 -3.70
N GLY A 15 4.74 3.36 -2.51
CA GLY A 15 5.05 4.77 -2.33
C GLY A 15 6.36 5.25 -2.94
N GLU A 16 7.23 4.35 -3.43
CA GLU A 16 8.52 4.67 -4.05
C GLU A 16 8.44 4.88 -5.56
N ALA A 17 7.33 4.51 -6.22
CA ALA A 17 7.19 4.66 -7.66
C ALA A 17 7.29 6.12 -8.10
N ARG A 18 8.12 6.40 -9.11
CA ARG A 18 8.38 7.73 -9.67
C ARG A 18 8.50 7.65 -11.19
N GLU A 19 8.55 8.80 -11.86
CA GLU A 19 8.72 8.88 -13.32
C GLU A 19 10.00 8.19 -13.81
N SER A 20 11.05 8.12 -12.99
CA SER A 20 12.27 7.37 -13.30
C SER A 20 12.08 5.85 -13.45
N HIS A 21 10.96 5.32 -13.02
CA HIS A 21 10.60 3.90 -13.15
C HIS A 21 9.73 3.61 -14.39
N ILE A 22 9.32 4.64 -15.16
CA ILE A 22 8.50 4.43 -16.37
C ILE A 22 9.19 3.45 -17.33
N GLY A 23 8.42 2.49 -17.84
CA GLY A 23 8.90 1.39 -18.70
C GLY A 23 9.51 0.21 -17.95
N GLN A 24 9.68 0.30 -16.64
CA GLN A 24 10.22 -0.81 -15.84
C GLN A 24 9.11 -1.78 -15.43
N LYS A 25 9.38 -3.07 -15.56
CA LYS A 25 8.54 -4.13 -15.01
C LYS A 25 8.84 -4.31 -13.53
N VAL A 26 7.81 -4.16 -12.71
CA VAL A 26 7.91 -4.23 -11.26
C VAL A 26 6.86 -5.16 -10.65
N THR A 27 7.16 -5.62 -9.45
CA THR A 27 6.21 -6.31 -8.58
C THR A 27 5.98 -5.48 -7.34
N VAL A 28 4.73 -5.11 -7.09
CA VAL A 28 4.31 -4.41 -5.87
C VAL A 28 3.39 -5.31 -5.05
N MET A 29 3.40 -5.13 -3.73
CA MET A 29 2.55 -5.89 -2.81
C MET A 29 2.01 -4.94 -1.75
N GLY A 30 0.73 -5.07 -1.44
CA GLY A 30 0.09 -4.18 -0.47
C GLY A 30 -1.36 -4.53 -0.21
N TRP A 31 -2.04 -3.61 0.42
CA TRP A 31 -3.46 -3.69 0.73
C TRP A 31 -4.25 -2.78 -0.21
N VAL A 32 -5.36 -3.29 -0.72
CA VAL A 32 -6.27 -2.52 -1.58
C VAL A 32 -7.02 -1.50 -0.74
N GLN A 33 -6.78 -0.23 -1.00
CA GLN A 33 -7.48 0.87 -0.32
C GLN A 33 -8.78 1.23 -1.01
N ARG A 34 -8.78 1.26 -2.35
CA ARG A 34 -9.97 1.54 -3.18
C ARG A 34 -9.98 0.65 -4.41
N ASN A 35 -11.18 0.32 -4.85
CA ASN A 35 -11.44 -0.36 -6.11
C ASN A 35 -12.53 0.41 -6.86
N ARG A 36 -12.24 0.83 -8.09
CA ARG A 36 -13.14 1.61 -8.95
C ARG A 36 -13.19 0.95 -10.32
N ASN A 37 -14.40 0.84 -10.89
CA ASN A 37 -14.59 0.38 -12.27
C ASN A 37 -15.14 1.56 -13.08
N LEU A 38 -14.43 1.97 -14.11
CA LEU A 38 -14.75 3.11 -14.99
C LEU A 38 -14.56 2.69 -16.44
N GLY A 39 -15.67 2.59 -17.19
CA GLY A 39 -15.62 2.37 -18.64
C GLY A 39 -14.95 1.07 -19.09
N GLY A 40 -15.00 0.00 -18.28
CA GLY A 40 -14.34 -1.27 -18.60
C GLY A 40 -12.91 -1.39 -18.05
N LEU A 41 -12.32 -0.30 -17.61
CA LEU A 41 -11.04 -0.29 -16.90
C LEU A 41 -11.27 -0.40 -15.40
N GLN A 42 -10.48 -1.23 -14.72
CA GLN A 42 -10.51 -1.32 -13.27
C GLN A 42 -9.27 -0.65 -12.67
N PHE A 43 -9.52 0.28 -11.74
CA PHE A 43 -8.50 1.04 -11.03
C PHE A 43 -8.47 0.60 -9.57
N LEU A 44 -7.31 0.22 -9.08
CA LEU A 44 -7.06 -0.05 -7.67
C LEU A 44 -6.05 0.95 -7.11
N ASP A 45 -6.34 1.50 -5.94
CA ASP A 45 -5.34 2.20 -5.13
C ASP A 45 -4.72 1.16 -4.19
N LEU A 46 -3.49 0.75 -4.45
CA LEU A 46 -2.74 -0.21 -3.64
C LEU A 46 -1.85 0.54 -2.65
N ARG A 47 -2.01 0.23 -1.37
CA ARG A 47 -1.30 0.89 -0.26
C ARG A 47 -0.30 -0.05 0.39
N ASP A 48 0.87 0.45 0.69
CA ASP A 48 1.82 -0.14 1.64
C ASP A 48 2.26 0.90 2.69
N ARG A 49 3.34 0.64 3.42
CA ARG A 49 3.82 1.57 4.46
C ARG A 49 4.45 2.85 3.88
N GLU A 50 4.95 2.84 2.63
CA GLU A 50 5.61 3.98 2.00
C GLU A 50 4.62 4.86 1.22
N GLY A 51 3.42 4.37 0.94
CA GLY A 51 2.37 5.16 0.29
C GLY A 51 1.42 4.36 -0.57
N ILE A 52 0.88 5.04 -1.58
CA ILE A 52 -0.17 4.51 -2.45
C ILE A 52 0.32 4.55 -3.90
N LEU A 53 0.02 3.50 -4.67
CA LEU A 53 0.21 3.44 -6.11
C LEU A 53 -1.11 3.05 -6.79
N GLN A 54 -1.48 3.76 -7.85
CA GLN A 54 -2.60 3.35 -8.69
C GLN A 54 -2.21 2.17 -9.57
N ILE A 55 -3.05 1.16 -9.59
CA ILE A 55 -2.94 -0.02 -10.44
C ILE A 55 -4.07 0.02 -11.46
N VAL A 56 -3.77 -0.24 -12.72
CA VAL A 56 -4.76 -0.25 -13.80
C VAL A 56 -4.82 -1.64 -14.42
N PHE A 57 -6.02 -2.24 -14.43
CA PHE A 57 -6.31 -3.45 -15.17
C PHE A 57 -7.04 -3.07 -16.45
N LYS A 58 -6.38 -3.29 -17.60
CA LYS A 58 -6.94 -3.04 -18.92
C LYS A 58 -7.79 -4.23 -19.39
N ASP A 59 -8.76 -3.97 -20.22
CA ASP A 59 -9.62 -4.98 -20.86
C ASP A 59 -8.88 -5.94 -21.80
N THR A 60 -7.66 -5.59 -22.19
CA THR A 60 -6.75 -6.43 -23.01
C THR A 60 -6.13 -7.61 -22.23
N LEU A 61 -6.30 -7.66 -20.91
CA LEU A 61 -5.82 -8.77 -20.07
C LEU A 61 -6.65 -10.04 -20.29
N SER A 62 -6.06 -11.20 -19.93
CA SER A 62 -6.78 -12.47 -19.99
C SER A 62 -8.04 -12.45 -19.11
N GLU A 63 -9.07 -13.20 -19.52
CA GLU A 63 -10.31 -13.34 -18.75
C GLU A 63 -10.07 -13.81 -17.32
N GLU A 64 -9.07 -14.67 -17.11
CA GLU A 64 -8.69 -15.17 -15.78
C GLU A 64 -8.21 -14.03 -14.87
N ILE A 65 -7.32 -13.16 -15.37
CA ILE A 65 -6.82 -11.99 -14.61
C ILE A 65 -7.95 -11.00 -14.32
N LEU A 66 -8.79 -10.73 -15.32
CA LEU A 66 -9.93 -9.83 -15.17
C LEU A 66 -10.96 -10.38 -14.16
N ALA A 67 -11.22 -11.70 -14.19
CA ALA A 67 -12.11 -12.34 -13.23
C ALA A 67 -11.56 -12.23 -11.79
N LYS A 68 -10.25 -12.45 -11.59
CA LYS A 68 -9.58 -12.22 -10.30
C LYS A 68 -9.67 -10.76 -9.87
N ALA A 69 -9.36 -9.82 -10.76
CA ALA A 69 -9.40 -8.40 -10.47
C ALA A 69 -10.80 -7.95 -9.99
N LYS A 70 -11.87 -8.46 -10.60
CA LYS A 70 -13.27 -8.20 -10.19
C LYS A 70 -13.62 -8.71 -8.79
N GLN A 71 -12.94 -9.76 -8.31
CA GLN A 71 -13.15 -10.32 -6.97
C GLN A 71 -12.47 -9.50 -5.86
N ILE A 72 -11.49 -8.67 -6.21
CA ILE A 72 -10.71 -7.89 -5.26
C ILE A 72 -11.61 -6.90 -4.52
N ARG A 73 -11.52 -6.91 -3.19
CA ARG A 73 -12.24 -6.01 -2.29
C ARG A 73 -11.26 -5.13 -1.52
N PRO A 74 -11.72 -4.01 -0.93
CA PRO A 74 -10.91 -3.22 -0.01
C PRO A 74 -10.28 -4.07 1.09
N GLU A 75 -9.06 -3.73 1.47
CA GLU A 75 -8.23 -4.40 2.47
C GLU A 75 -7.75 -5.82 2.09
N TYR A 76 -8.07 -6.34 0.90
CA TYR A 76 -7.39 -7.53 0.40
C TYR A 76 -5.89 -7.26 0.27
N CYS A 77 -5.06 -8.23 0.68
CA CYS A 77 -3.63 -8.21 0.43
C CYS A 77 -3.35 -8.86 -0.93
N ILE A 78 -2.75 -8.11 -1.84
CA ILE A 78 -2.47 -8.58 -3.20
C ILE A 78 -1.03 -8.33 -3.61
N ALA A 79 -0.54 -9.15 -4.55
CA ALA A 79 0.67 -8.90 -5.31
C ALA A 79 0.29 -8.63 -6.76
N VAL A 80 0.85 -7.58 -7.35
CA VAL A 80 0.61 -7.19 -8.75
C VAL A 80 1.94 -7.07 -9.46
N THR A 81 2.05 -7.70 -10.62
CA THR A 81 3.16 -7.53 -11.55
C THR A 81 2.69 -6.70 -12.74
N GLY A 82 3.54 -5.83 -13.25
CA GLY A 82 3.20 -5.01 -14.41
C GLY A 82 4.28 -3.98 -14.71
N GLU A 83 3.98 -3.06 -15.62
CA GLU A 83 4.88 -2.02 -16.07
C GLU A 83 4.44 -0.65 -15.51
N ILE A 84 5.40 0.13 -15.02
CA ILE A 84 5.14 1.52 -14.61
C ILE A 84 4.94 2.37 -15.87
N ALA A 85 3.84 3.08 -15.92
CA ALA A 85 3.49 4.00 -17.00
C ALA A 85 3.20 5.40 -16.45
N LYS A 86 3.23 6.39 -17.35
CA LYS A 86 2.79 7.74 -17.02
C LYS A 86 1.26 7.74 -16.87
N ARG A 87 0.77 8.38 -15.83
CA ARG A 87 -0.65 8.49 -15.53
C ARG A 87 -1.32 9.49 -16.45
N GLU A 88 -2.45 9.13 -17.05
CA GLU A 88 -3.22 10.05 -17.90
C GLU A 88 -3.81 11.22 -17.10
N SER A 89 -4.38 10.91 -15.93
CA SER A 89 -4.93 11.91 -15.02
C SER A 89 -4.04 12.07 -13.80
N ILE A 90 -3.24 13.12 -13.76
CA ILE A 90 -2.28 13.41 -12.69
C ILE A 90 -3.01 13.68 -11.38
N ASN A 91 -2.51 13.09 -10.28
CA ASN A 91 -2.98 13.33 -8.93
C ASN A 91 -1.88 13.99 -8.08
N ASN A 92 -1.93 15.29 -7.94
CA ASN A 92 -0.93 16.04 -7.19
C ASN A 92 -0.99 15.84 -5.65
N ASN A 93 -1.99 15.12 -5.14
CA ASN A 93 -2.17 14.91 -3.70
C ASN A 93 -1.32 13.74 -3.14
N ILE A 94 -0.71 12.94 -4.01
CA ILE A 94 0.15 11.82 -3.61
C ILE A 94 1.48 11.87 -4.36
N PRO A 95 2.60 11.46 -3.73
CA PRO A 95 3.93 11.51 -4.35
C PRO A 95 4.08 10.67 -5.62
N THR A 96 3.26 9.63 -5.77
CA THR A 96 3.24 8.71 -6.92
C THR A 96 2.23 9.13 -8.01
N GLY A 97 1.60 10.29 -7.87
CA GLY A 97 0.46 10.69 -8.69
C GLY A 97 0.75 10.99 -10.16
N MET A 98 2.03 10.99 -10.56
CA MET A 98 2.47 11.12 -11.96
C MET A 98 2.51 9.78 -12.69
N VAL A 99 2.52 8.67 -11.95
CA VAL A 99 2.70 7.32 -12.48
C VAL A 99 1.62 6.36 -12.00
N GLU A 100 1.46 5.27 -12.74
CA GLU A 100 0.57 4.16 -12.42
C GLU A 100 1.20 2.85 -12.86
N LEU A 101 0.76 1.74 -12.28
CA LEU A 101 1.17 0.41 -12.70
C LEU A 101 0.11 -0.18 -13.63
N ILE A 102 0.48 -0.45 -14.88
CA ILE A 102 -0.35 -1.22 -15.81
C ILE A 102 -0.14 -2.69 -15.48
N ALA A 103 -1.18 -3.33 -14.95
CA ALA A 103 -1.11 -4.70 -14.48
C ALA A 103 -0.94 -5.68 -15.66
N GLU A 104 -0.06 -6.67 -15.47
CA GLU A 104 0.11 -7.85 -16.33
C GLU A 104 -0.33 -9.14 -15.60
N GLY A 105 -0.30 -9.12 -14.26
CA GLY A 105 -0.70 -10.26 -13.44
C GLY A 105 -1.07 -9.84 -12.02
N VAL A 106 -1.92 -10.65 -11.38
CA VAL A 106 -2.34 -10.42 -10.00
C VAL A 106 -2.47 -11.74 -9.24
N LYS A 107 -2.07 -11.72 -7.97
CA LYS A 107 -2.33 -12.77 -6.98
C LYS A 107 -3.04 -12.18 -5.78
N ILE A 108 -4.08 -12.86 -5.31
CA ILE A 108 -4.74 -12.54 -4.06
C ILE A 108 -4.03 -13.32 -2.95
N LEU A 109 -3.21 -12.65 -2.15
CA LEU A 109 -2.42 -13.26 -1.08
C LEU A 109 -3.26 -13.55 0.15
N SER A 110 -4.19 -12.65 0.47
CA SER A 110 -5.12 -12.81 1.57
C SER A 110 -6.39 -12.00 1.32
N GLU A 111 -7.50 -12.62 1.55
CA GLU A 111 -8.81 -11.97 1.57
C GLU A 111 -9.04 -11.32 2.93
N SER A 112 -9.92 -10.33 2.98
CA SER A 112 -10.32 -9.64 4.20
C SER A 112 -11.83 -9.47 4.23
N GLU A 113 -12.40 -9.57 5.41
CA GLU A 113 -13.75 -9.08 5.67
C GLU A 113 -13.76 -7.54 5.68
N THR A 114 -14.93 -6.94 5.59
CA THR A 114 -15.07 -5.49 5.71
C THR A 114 -14.56 -5.04 7.09
N PRO A 115 -13.53 -4.17 7.14
CA PRO A 115 -12.97 -3.77 8.42
C PRO A 115 -13.97 -2.92 9.23
N PRO A 116 -14.02 -3.08 10.56
CA PRO A 116 -14.91 -2.31 11.43
C PRO A 116 -14.54 -0.82 11.52
N ILE A 117 -13.32 -0.46 11.13
CA ILE A 117 -12.85 0.92 11.00
C ILE A 117 -12.08 1.09 9.70
N TYR A 118 -12.23 2.24 9.05
CA TYR A 118 -11.48 2.56 7.84
C TYR A 118 -10.06 3.05 8.17
N ILE A 119 -9.09 2.60 7.39
CA ILE A 119 -7.69 3.04 7.50
C ILE A 119 -7.51 4.33 6.69
N LYS A 120 -7.87 5.46 7.30
CA LYS A 120 -7.77 6.81 6.71
C LYS A 120 -7.37 7.83 7.78
N GLU A 121 -6.87 8.99 7.35
CA GLU A 121 -6.72 10.15 8.24
C GLU A 121 -8.10 10.63 8.72
N ASP A 122 -8.14 11.37 9.81
CA ASP A 122 -9.34 11.99 10.38
C ASP A 122 -10.53 11.01 10.53
N LEU A 123 -10.25 9.85 11.11
CA LEU A 123 -11.27 8.84 11.36
C LEU A 123 -12.21 9.30 12.48
N ASP A 124 -13.48 9.50 12.15
CA ASP A 124 -14.56 9.67 13.13
C ASP A 124 -15.04 8.30 13.61
N ALA A 125 -14.38 7.79 14.65
CA ALA A 125 -14.74 6.55 15.31
C ALA A 125 -14.51 6.65 16.81
N ALA A 126 -15.44 6.11 17.60
CA ALA A 126 -15.35 6.09 19.04
C ALA A 126 -14.05 5.44 19.52
N GLU A 127 -13.44 5.99 20.57
CA GLU A 127 -12.18 5.49 21.11
C GLU A 127 -12.24 4.01 21.51
N SER A 128 -13.36 3.57 22.06
CA SER A 128 -13.59 2.17 22.43
C SER A 128 -13.44 1.22 21.24
N ILE A 129 -13.94 1.61 20.05
CA ILE A 129 -13.80 0.81 18.82
C ILE A 129 -12.35 0.83 18.35
N ARG A 130 -11.68 1.97 18.37
CA ARG A 130 -10.27 2.11 18.03
C ARG A 130 -9.36 1.29 18.94
N LEU A 131 -9.65 1.23 20.24
CA LEU A 131 -8.91 0.40 21.19
C LEU A 131 -9.19 -1.09 20.97
N LYS A 132 -10.44 -1.47 20.70
CA LYS A 132 -10.80 -2.87 20.40
C LYS A 132 -10.10 -3.40 19.14
N TYR A 133 -10.01 -2.57 18.10
CA TYR A 133 -9.38 -2.93 16.83
C TYR A 133 -8.05 -2.17 16.63
N ARG A 134 -7.24 -2.13 17.69
CA ARG A 134 -6.00 -1.35 17.74
C ARG A 134 -5.06 -1.63 16.58
N TYR A 135 -4.95 -2.87 16.14
CA TYR A 135 -4.12 -3.27 15.00
C TYR A 135 -4.53 -2.60 13.67
N LEU A 136 -5.80 -2.23 13.48
CA LEU A 136 -6.27 -1.44 12.32
C LEU A 136 -5.99 0.05 12.54
N ASP A 137 -6.28 0.57 13.74
CA ASP A 137 -6.02 1.97 14.10
C ASP A 137 -4.54 2.34 13.91
N LEU A 138 -3.61 1.43 14.27
CA LEU A 138 -2.17 1.63 14.09
C LEU A 138 -1.71 1.70 12.64
N ARG A 139 -2.53 1.27 11.67
CA ARG A 139 -2.24 1.38 10.23
C ARG A 139 -2.63 2.72 9.63
N ARG A 140 -3.34 3.56 10.36
CA ARG A 140 -3.75 4.88 9.88
C ARG A 140 -2.52 5.76 9.63
N PRO A 141 -2.53 6.61 8.58
CA PRO A 141 -1.37 7.42 8.22
C PRO A 141 -0.92 8.37 9.34
N ASP A 142 -1.87 8.98 10.07
CA ASP A 142 -1.61 9.85 11.22
C ASP A 142 -0.92 9.10 12.36
N MET A 143 -1.38 7.89 12.68
CA MET A 143 -0.75 7.04 13.69
C MET A 143 0.65 6.59 13.25
N GLN A 144 0.83 6.20 11.98
CA GLN A 144 2.14 5.84 11.44
C GLN A 144 3.14 7.00 11.51
N LYS A 145 2.72 8.23 11.21
CA LYS A 145 3.55 9.44 11.37
C LYS A 145 4.03 9.61 12.81
N ILE A 146 3.11 9.48 13.79
CA ILE A 146 3.43 9.61 15.22
C ILE A 146 4.48 8.57 15.63
N PHE A 147 4.30 7.30 15.25
CA PHE A 147 5.26 6.25 15.60
C PHE A 147 6.61 6.41 14.90
N ALA A 148 6.62 6.86 13.64
CA ALA A 148 7.86 7.15 12.92
C ALA A 148 8.65 8.27 13.61
N ILE A 149 7.98 9.36 14.03
CA ILE A 149 8.62 10.46 14.78
C ILE A 149 9.15 9.94 16.10
N ARG A 150 8.32 9.22 16.89
CA ARG A 150 8.74 8.66 18.18
C ARG A 150 9.98 7.76 18.04
N SER A 151 9.98 6.85 17.07
CA SER A 151 11.11 5.96 16.82
C SER A 151 12.38 6.73 16.48
N LYS A 152 12.30 7.72 15.57
CA LYS A 152 13.44 8.56 15.21
C LYS A 152 13.96 9.38 16.39
N THR A 153 13.08 9.96 17.20
CA THR A 153 13.44 10.74 18.38
C THR A 153 14.17 9.85 19.41
N THR A 154 13.62 8.69 19.71
CA THR A 154 14.25 7.74 20.66
C THR A 154 15.63 7.32 20.15
N LYS A 155 15.75 7.01 18.85
CA LYS A 155 17.05 6.68 18.24
C LYS A 155 18.05 7.84 18.38
N ALA A 156 17.66 9.06 18.03
CA ALA A 156 18.54 10.23 18.08
C ALA A 156 19.04 10.48 19.51
N ILE A 157 18.18 10.31 20.54
CA ILE A 157 18.58 10.43 21.94
C ILE A 157 19.61 9.35 22.32
N ARG A 158 19.36 8.10 21.93
CA ARG A 158 20.29 6.99 22.18
C ARG A 158 21.64 7.19 21.51
N ASP A 159 21.63 7.53 20.23
CA ASP A 159 22.85 7.82 19.43
C ASP A 159 23.66 8.94 20.11
N TYR A 160 23.01 10.05 20.51
CA TYR A 160 23.68 11.17 21.19
C TYR A 160 24.29 10.78 22.54
N LEU A 161 23.59 9.99 23.35
CA LEU A 161 24.12 9.52 24.64
C LEU A 161 25.28 8.55 24.45
N GLU A 162 25.20 7.64 23.47
CA GLU A 162 26.26 6.69 23.16
C GLU A 162 27.53 7.44 22.68
N GLU A 163 27.41 8.43 21.81
CA GLU A 163 28.51 9.30 21.35
C GLU A 163 29.18 10.06 22.50
N ASN A 164 28.45 10.31 23.60
CA ASN A 164 28.97 10.94 24.81
C ASN A 164 29.39 9.96 25.93
N ASN A 165 29.61 8.69 25.57
CA ASN A 165 30.05 7.61 26.46
C ASN A 165 29.05 7.22 27.57
N PHE A 166 27.76 7.46 27.37
CA PHE A 166 26.71 6.88 28.20
C PHE A 166 26.32 5.51 27.64
N LEU A 167 26.02 4.57 28.52
CA LEU A 167 25.53 3.24 28.16
C LEU A 167 24.02 3.17 28.33
N ASP A 168 23.33 2.68 27.30
CA ASP A 168 21.93 2.27 27.41
C ASP A 168 21.89 0.86 28.00
N ILE A 169 21.24 0.73 29.17
CA ILE A 169 21.29 -0.51 29.97
C ILE A 169 20.02 -1.36 29.79
N GLU A 170 19.03 -0.91 29.00
CA GLU A 170 17.83 -1.67 28.63
C GLU A 170 17.60 -1.76 27.15
#